data_df66bfa6c0f62d72160ba18e827a80d9
#
_entry.id   df66bfa6c0f62d72160ba18e827a80d9
#
_cell.length_a   1.000
_cell.length_b   1.000
_cell.length_c   1.000
_cell.angle_alpha   90.00
_cell.angle_beta   90.00
_cell.angle_gamma   90.00
#
_symmetry.space_group_name_H-M   'P 1'
#
loop_
_entity.id
_entity.type
_entity.pdbx_description
1 polymer ?
#
loop_
_entity_poly.entity_id
_entity_poly.type
_entity_poly.pdbx_seq_one_letter_code
_entity_poly.pdbx_strand_id
1 'polypeptide(L)'
;MKYDFQAIEKKWQARWETEKPFAAVTGDPRPKFYGLIEFPYPSGQGLHVGHPRPFTAMDIICRKRRMQGYNVLFPIGFDAFGLPTENYAIKNHIHPAIVTKNNIANFTKQLKMLGYSFDWDRAVDTTAPSYYKWTQWIFLQMFKHGLAYKTTMPVNWCTSCKCVLANEEVVNGVCERCGSEVVRKEKSQWMLAITKYAQRLIDDLDDVDYIERVKIQQRNWIGRSTGAEITFKTNVGDDITVYTTRADTLFGTTYMVISPEHPLLKQWQPHIANWDAVAAYQEEAAHKSDFERGELNKEKTGVRLEGIEVMNPVTHKALPMFVSDYVLMGYGTGIVMGVPGHDQRDWEFATKFGLPIVEVVAGGDVTKEAFVAKDDSAVMVNSGFLNGMTVKEAIPAMKKYVVEQGFGKEKVNYKLRDWVFSCLLYTSPSPRDTR
;
A
#
# COMPACT_ATOMS: atom_id res chain seq x y z
N MET A 1 -36.99 -26.50 40.03
CA MET A 1 -35.62 -26.93 39.70
C MET A 1 -34.83 -25.71 39.22
N LYS A 2 -33.67 -25.44 39.80
CA LYS A 2 -32.79 -24.35 39.28
C LYS A 2 -32.16 -24.82 37.97
N TYR A 3 -32.26 -24.06 36.92
CA TYR A 3 -31.65 -24.37 35.62
C TYR A 3 -30.12 -24.34 35.76
N ASP A 4 -29.47 -25.51 35.68
CA ASP A 4 -28.01 -25.64 35.77
C ASP A 4 -27.39 -25.64 34.37
N PHE A 5 -27.17 -24.43 33.83
CA PHE A 5 -26.60 -24.25 32.52
C PHE A 5 -25.16 -24.78 32.42
N GLN A 6 -24.39 -24.69 33.49
CA GLN A 6 -22.99 -25.15 33.47
C GLN A 6 -22.89 -26.68 33.32
N ALA A 7 -23.74 -27.45 34.00
CA ALA A 7 -23.77 -28.90 33.84
C ALA A 7 -24.24 -29.29 32.43
N ILE A 8 -25.24 -28.59 31.90
CA ILE A 8 -25.78 -28.82 30.56
C ILE A 8 -24.71 -28.51 29.48
N GLU A 9 -24.04 -27.39 29.57
CA GLU A 9 -22.99 -27.00 28.63
C GLU A 9 -21.84 -28.00 28.61
N LYS A 10 -21.33 -28.39 29.78
CA LYS A 10 -20.26 -29.40 29.90
C LYS A 10 -20.66 -30.74 29.29
N LYS A 11 -21.90 -31.19 29.54
CA LYS A 11 -22.44 -32.43 28.96
C LYS A 11 -22.41 -32.38 27.44
N TRP A 12 -22.91 -31.30 26.83
CA TRP A 12 -23.01 -31.19 25.38
C TRP A 12 -21.64 -30.99 24.74
N GLN A 13 -20.76 -30.21 25.32
CA GLN A 13 -19.39 -30.04 24.84
C GLN A 13 -18.66 -31.39 24.84
N ALA A 14 -18.71 -32.17 25.88
CA ALA A 14 -18.11 -33.52 25.94
C ALA A 14 -18.70 -34.44 24.87
N ARG A 15 -20.00 -34.36 24.63
CA ARG A 15 -20.66 -35.16 23.58
C ARG A 15 -20.23 -34.77 22.20
N TRP A 16 -20.09 -33.45 21.92
CA TRP A 16 -19.61 -32.96 20.61
C TRP A 16 -18.16 -33.36 20.33
N GLU A 17 -17.30 -33.39 21.34
CA GLU A 17 -15.93 -33.88 21.21
C GLU A 17 -15.86 -35.36 20.78
N THR A 18 -16.76 -36.17 21.32
CA THR A 18 -16.82 -37.61 21.07
C THR A 18 -17.51 -37.94 19.74
N GLU A 19 -18.68 -37.36 19.49
CA GLU A 19 -19.54 -37.68 18.34
C GLU A 19 -19.17 -36.91 17.07
N LYS A 20 -18.43 -35.79 17.21
CA LYS A 20 -18.00 -34.93 16.11
C LYS A 20 -19.10 -34.54 15.11
N PRO A 21 -20.30 -34.08 15.58
CA PRO A 21 -21.45 -33.86 14.71
C PRO A 21 -21.24 -32.73 13.68
N PHE A 22 -20.19 -31.95 13.85
CA PHE A 22 -19.86 -30.81 13.01
C PHE A 22 -18.79 -31.11 11.94
N ALA A 23 -18.23 -32.31 11.91
CA ALA A 23 -17.22 -32.70 10.93
C ALA A 23 -17.81 -32.76 9.51
N ALA A 24 -17.13 -32.15 8.57
CA ALA A 24 -17.48 -32.25 7.15
C ALA A 24 -16.93 -33.56 6.56
N VAL A 25 -17.73 -34.23 5.74
CA VAL A 25 -17.36 -35.50 5.12
C VAL A 25 -16.88 -35.27 3.69
N THR A 26 -15.64 -35.69 3.40
CA THR A 26 -15.10 -35.61 2.03
C THR A 26 -15.79 -36.61 1.13
N GLY A 27 -16.24 -36.18 -0.06
CA GLY A 27 -16.95 -37.05 -1.01
C GLY A 27 -18.45 -37.25 -0.73
N ASP A 28 -19.00 -36.60 0.30
CA ASP A 28 -20.42 -36.64 0.63
C ASP A 28 -21.27 -36.09 -0.53
N PRO A 29 -22.34 -36.76 -0.96
CA PRO A 29 -23.19 -36.33 -2.08
C PRO A 29 -24.13 -35.15 -1.72
N ARG A 30 -24.32 -34.83 -0.46
CA ARG A 30 -25.15 -33.69 -0.03
C ARG A 30 -24.62 -32.36 -0.60
N PRO A 31 -25.50 -31.36 -0.79
CA PRO A 31 -25.08 -30.01 -1.17
C PRO A 31 -23.99 -29.48 -0.23
N LYS A 32 -22.95 -28.90 -0.77
CA LYS A 32 -21.81 -28.36 0.00
C LYS A 32 -22.11 -26.93 0.48
N PHE A 33 -21.70 -26.61 1.69
CA PHE A 33 -21.66 -25.25 2.19
C PHE A 33 -20.34 -25.00 2.90
N TYR A 34 -19.62 -23.96 2.51
CA TYR A 34 -18.37 -23.55 3.14
C TYR A 34 -18.59 -22.25 3.92
N GLY A 35 -18.52 -22.35 5.24
CA GLY A 35 -18.54 -21.18 6.13
C GLY A 35 -17.12 -20.71 6.39
N LEU A 36 -16.76 -19.54 5.87
CA LEU A 36 -15.43 -18.95 6.04
C LEU A 36 -15.47 -17.82 7.04
N ILE A 37 -14.56 -17.85 8.01
CA ILE A 37 -14.27 -16.77 8.94
C ILE A 37 -12.78 -16.50 8.99
N GLU A 38 -12.41 -15.31 9.47
CA GLU A 38 -11.03 -14.96 9.73
C GLU A 38 -10.46 -15.75 10.90
N PHE A 39 -9.26 -16.32 10.74
CA PHE A 39 -8.57 -17.03 11.81
C PHE A 39 -8.10 -16.06 12.88
N PRO A 40 -8.29 -16.35 14.18
CA PRO A 40 -7.76 -15.51 15.24
C PRO A 40 -6.24 -15.58 15.28
N TYR A 41 -5.63 -14.44 15.59
CA TYR A 41 -4.22 -14.33 15.86
C TYR A 41 -3.97 -14.51 17.37
N PRO A 42 -3.31 -15.60 17.83
CA PRO A 42 -3.16 -15.92 19.24
C PRO A 42 -2.03 -15.12 19.91
N SER A 43 -2.03 -13.79 19.78
CA SER A 43 -1.00 -12.89 20.30
C SER A 43 -1.15 -12.52 21.78
N GLY A 44 -2.33 -12.71 22.33
CA GLY A 44 -2.66 -12.35 23.71
C GLY A 44 -3.05 -13.54 24.58
N GLN A 45 -3.47 -13.23 25.81
CA GLN A 45 -3.86 -14.26 26.80
C GLN A 45 -5.21 -14.92 26.50
N GLY A 46 -5.93 -14.51 25.46
CA GLY A 46 -7.22 -15.07 25.10
C GLY A 46 -7.99 -14.22 24.10
N LEU A 47 -9.20 -14.67 23.78
CA LEU A 47 -10.13 -13.97 22.90
C LEU A 47 -10.58 -12.64 23.52
N HIS A 48 -10.70 -11.62 22.70
CA HIS A 48 -11.41 -10.39 23.05
C HIS A 48 -12.83 -10.41 22.47
N VAL A 49 -13.71 -9.52 22.98
CA VAL A 49 -15.14 -9.47 22.61
C VAL A 49 -15.42 -9.29 21.12
N GLY A 50 -14.44 -8.81 20.33
CA GLY A 50 -14.55 -8.70 18.88
C GLY A 50 -14.57 -10.03 18.15
N HIS A 51 -13.93 -11.08 18.68
CA HIS A 51 -13.89 -12.40 18.05
C HIS A 51 -15.27 -13.10 18.03
N PRO A 52 -16.03 -13.18 19.14
CA PRO A 52 -17.33 -13.87 19.14
C PRO A 52 -18.34 -13.30 18.14
N ARG A 53 -18.28 -12.01 17.82
CA ARG A 53 -19.27 -11.36 16.95
C ARG A 53 -19.38 -12.00 15.56
N PRO A 54 -18.32 -12.06 14.73
CA PRO A 54 -18.38 -12.71 13.44
C PRO A 54 -18.51 -14.23 13.55
N PHE A 55 -17.91 -14.84 14.57
CA PHE A 55 -17.97 -16.30 14.76
C PHE A 55 -19.40 -16.77 15.07
N THR A 56 -20.12 -16.05 15.94
CA THR A 56 -21.52 -16.37 16.26
C THR A 56 -22.41 -16.19 15.03
N ALA A 57 -22.23 -15.11 14.26
CA ALA A 57 -23.04 -14.86 13.06
C ALA A 57 -22.88 -16.01 12.04
N MET A 58 -21.64 -16.43 11.77
CA MET A 58 -21.38 -17.52 10.85
C MET A 58 -21.81 -18.89 11.42
N ASP A 59 -21.66 -19.11 12.72
CA ASP A 59 -22.10 -20.33 13.38
C ASP A 59 -23.62 -20.55 13.24
N ILE A 60 -24.42 -19.49 13.39
CA ILE A 60 -25.86 -19.55 13.17
C ILE A 60 -26.18 -20.01 11.75
N ILE A 61 -25.51 -19.44 10.75
CA ILE A 61 -25.69 -19.81 9.34
C ILE A 61 -25.29 -21.27 9.12
N CYS A 62 -24.13 -21.69 9.62
CA CYS A 62 -23.63 -23.04 9.48
C CYS A 62 -24.56 -24.09 10.12
N ARG A 63 -25.09 -23.80 11.31
CA ARG A 63 -26.10 -24.68 11.97
C ARG A 63 -27.38 -24.77 11.16
N LYS A 64 -27.89 -23.62 10.66
CA LYS A 64 -29.04 -23.60 9.76
C LYS A 64 -28.83 -24.46 8.53
N ARG A 65 -27.68 -24.35 7.89
CA ARG A 65 -27.36 -25.15 6.70
C ARG A 65 -27.28 -26.66 6.98
N ARG A 66 -26.70 -27.07 8.12
CA ARG A 66 -26.72 -28.48 8.55
C ARG A 66 -28.15 -28.98 8.77
N MET A 67 -29.02 -28.20 9.39
CA MET A 67 -30.42 -28.54 9.56
C MET A 67 -31.18 -28.68 8.23
N GLN A 68 -30.71 -27.96 7.18
CA GLN A 68 -31.26 -28.05 5.83
C GLN A 68 -30.65 -29.21 5.01
N GLY A 69 -29.82 -30.06 5.62
CA GLY A 69 -29.24 -31.22 4.96
C GLY A 69 -27.95 -30.98 4.17
N TYR A 70 -27.29 -29.83 4.36
CA TYR A 70 -25.99 -29.55 3.72
C TYR A 70 -24.84 -30.27 4.44
N ASN A 71 -23.83 -30.67 3.66
CA ASN A 71 -22.51 -31.02 4.18
C ASN A 71 -21.74 -29.70 4.40
N VAL A 72 -21.59 -29.29 5.65
CA VAL A 72 -21.06 -27.96 6.00
C VAL A 72 -19.61 -28.09 6.46
N LEU A 73 -18.70 -27.45 5.73
CA LEU A 73 -17.33 -27.21 6.17
C LEU A 73 -17.26 -25.82 6.86
N PHE A 74 -17.02 -25.84 8.17
CA PHE A 74 -16.80 -24.65 8.98
C PHE A 74 -15.51 -24.83 9.78
N PRO A 75 -14.34 -24.59 9.15
CA PRO A 75 -13.04 -24.79 9.77
C PRO A 75 -12.70 -23.62 10.68
N ILE A 76 -11.76 -23.87 11.59
CA ILE A 76 -11.07 -22.85 12.40
C ILE A 76 -9.57 -23.02 12.23
N GLY A 77 -8.80 -22.02 12.59
CA GLY A 77 -7.35 -22.10 12.63
C GLY A 77 -6.76 -20.98 13.47
N PHE A 78 -5.45 -20.94 13.48
CA PHE A 78 -4.69 -19.93 14.22
C PHE A 78 -3.63 -19.37 13.29
N ASP A 79 -3.73 -18.07 13.02
CA ASP A 79 -2.67 -17.32 12.34
C ASP A 79 -1.61 -16.96 13.38
N ALA A 80 -0.59 -17.80 13.49
CA ALA A 80 0.21 -17.87 14.71
C ALA A 80 1.64 -17.32 14.55
N PHE A 81 2.10 -17.01 13.33
CA PHE A 81 3.35 -16.26 13.14
C PHE A 81 3.13 -14.76 13.38
N GLY A 82 4.11 -14.09 13.99
CA GLY A 82 4.08 -12.61 14.04
C GLY A 82 4.87 -11.98 15.17
N LEU A 83 5.24 -10.73 14.96
CA LEU A 83 6.06 -9.92 15.87
C LEU A 83 5.54 -9.80 17.31
N PRO A 84 4.21 -9.65 17.58
CA PRO A 84 3.74 -9.55 18.97
C PRO A 84 4.11 -10.75 19.82
N THR A 85 3.95 -11.97 19.31
CA THR A 85 4.36 -13.19 20.01
C THR A 85 5.86 -13.26 20.21
N GLU A 86 6.64 -12.88 19.21
CA GLU A 86 8.10 -12.88 19.28
C GLU A 86 8.64 -11.83 20.25
N ASN A 87 8.12 -10.61 20.22
CA ASN A 87 8.46 -9.56 21.18
C ASN A 87 8.14 -9.96 22.62
N TYR A 88 6.98 -10.61 22.83
CA TYR A 88 6.63 -11.16 24.14
C TYR A 88 7.61 -12.24 24.57
N ALA A 89 8.00 -13.13 23.65
CA ALA A 89 8.95 -14.20 23.90
C ALA A 89 10.34 -13.67 24.29
N ILE A 90 10.82 -12.66 23.54
CA ILE A 90 12.09 -11.98 23.83
C ILE A 90 12.05 -11.32 25.22
N LYS A 91 11.00 -10.54 25.49
CA LYS A 91 10.85 -9.82 26.77
C LYS A 91 10.81 -10.76 27.98
N ASN A 92 10.24 -11.96 27.83
CA ASN A 92 10.07 -12.91 28.93
C ASN A 92 11.11 -14.05 28.90
N HIS A 93 12.06 -14.04 27.97
CA HIS A 93 13.08 -15.08 27.80
C HIS A 93 12.47 -16.49 27.60
N ILE A 94 11.39 -16.58 26.83
CA ILE A 94 10.66 -17.82 26.54
C ILE A 94 10.73 -18.06 25.03
N HIS A 95 10.92 -19.31 24.60
CA HIS A 95 10.91 -19.63 23.18
C HIS A 95 9.54 -19.34 22.52
N PRO A 96 9.46 -18.65 21.37
CA PRO A 96 8.17 -18.28 20.73
C PRO A 96 7.21 -19.46 20.53
N ALA A 97 7.72 -20.63 20.14
CA ALA A 97 6.90 -21.82 19.95
C ALA A 97 6.14 -22.25 21.22
N ILE A 98 6.73 -22.04 22.42
CA ILE A 98 6.08 -22.34 23.71
C ILE A 98 4.93 -21.36 23.94
N VAL A 99 5.18 -20.07 23.72
CA VAL A 99 4.17 -19.01 23.84
C VAL A 99 2.99 -19.28 22.89
N THR A 100 3.28 -19.54 21.62
CA THR A 100 2.27 -19.86 20.60
C THR A 100 1.44 -21.07 20.99
N LYS A 101 2.08 -22.16 21.39
CA LYS A 101 1.39 -23.39 21.82
C LYS A 101 0.43 -23.14 22.99
N ASN A 102 0.86 -22.39 23.99
CA ASN A 102 0.05 -22.07 25.18
C ASN A 102 -1.12 -21.16 24.80
N ASN A 103 -0.89 -20.17 23.96
CA ASN A 103 -1.94 -19.26 23.50
C ASN A 103 -2.98 -20.01 22.66
N ILE A 104 -2.57 -20.83 21.70
CA ILE A 104 -3.48 -21.67 20.90
C ILE A 104 -4.32 -22.57 21.80
N ALA A 105 -3.72 -23.20 22.80
CA ALA A 105 -4.46 -24.06 23.74
C ALA A 105 -5.53 -23.26 24.50
N ASN A 106 -5.22 -22.04 24.95
CA ASN A 106 -6.18 -21.18 25.64
C ASN A 106 -7.29 -20.69 24.72
N PHE A 107 -6.95 -20.22 23.50
CA PHE A 107 -7.96 -19.83 22.50
C PHE A 107 -8.88 -21.00 22.15
N THR A 108 -8.34 -22.20 21.93
CA THR A 108 -9.11 -23.41 21.68
C THR A 108 -10.09 -23.70 22.80
N LYS A 109 -9.64 -23.63 24.05
CA LYS A 109 -10.50 -23.80 25.23
C LYS A 109 -11.65 -22.80 25.25
N GLN A 110 -11.37 -21.52 25.02
CA GLN A 110 -12.38 -20.47 25.00
C GLN A 110 -13.40 -20.65 23.88
N LEU A 111 -12.92 -20.96 22.64
CA LEU A 111 -13.80 -21.21 21.48
C LEU A 111 -14.72 -22.42 21.73
N LYS A 112 -14.22 -23.49 22.34
CA LYS A 112 -15.01 -24.65 22.71
C LYS A 112 -16.05 -24.33 23.79
N MET A 113 -15.68 -23.47 24.76
CA MET A 113 -16.65 -23.00 25.79
C MET A 113 -17.80 -22.20 25.18
N LEU A 114 -17.56 -21.42 24.11
CA LEU A 114 -18.58 -20.69 23.36
C LEU A 114 -19.48 -21.62 22.54
N GLY A 115 -19.12 -22.90 22.41
CA GLY A 115 -19.94 -23.93 21.77
C GLY A 115 -20.09 -23.81 20.27
N TYR A 116 -19.16 -23.17 19.56
CA TYR A 116 -19.20 -23.04 18.11
C TYR A 116 -19.11 -24.38 17.39
N SER A 117 -19.84 -24.51 16.28
CA SER A 117 -19.91 -25.73 15.47
C SER A 117 -18.76 -25.84 14.47
N PHE A 118 -17.54 -25.55 14.92
CA PHE A 118 -16.35 -25.73 14.09
C PHE A 118 -16.03 -27.19 13.81
N ASP A 119 -15.47 -27.44 12.64
CA ASP A 119 -14.84 -28.73 12.29
C ASP A 119 -13.40 -28.74 12.83
N TRP A 120 -13.27 -29.20 14.07
CA TRP A 120 -11.98 -29.24 14.78
C TRP A 120 -10.97 -30.21 14.16
N ASP A 121 -11.42 -31.23 13.43
CA ASP A 121 -10.53 -32.17 12.75
C ASP A 121 -9.81 -31.50 11.56
N ARG A 122 -10.34 -30.39 11.09
CA ARG A 122 -9.75 -29.56 10.05
C ARG A 122 -9.18 -28.23 10.57
N ALA A 123 -8.96 -28.15 11.87
CA ALA A 123 -8.30 -26.99 12.43
C ALA A 123 -6.85 -26.91 11.96
N VAL A 124 -6.39 -25.70 11.65
CA VAL A 124 -5.04 -25.44 11.16
C VAL A 124 -4.25 -24.56 12.12
N ASP A 125 -2.96 -24.83 12.19
CA ASP A 125 -1.97 -24.00 12.86
C ASP A 125 -0.93 -23.59 11.80
N THR A 126 -0.86 -22.30 11.51
CA THR A 126 0.04 -21.79 10.45
C THR A 126 1.52 -21.98 10.78
N THR A 127 1.87 -22.21 12.07
CA THR A 127 3.23 -22.50 12.50
C THR A 127 3.61 -23.99 12.40
N ALA A 128 2.63 -24.86 12.11
CA ALA A 128 2.91 -26.28 11.93
C ALA A 128 3.67 -26.55 10.61
N PRO A 129 4.76 -27.34 10.61
CA PRO A 129 5.50 -27.68 9.40
C PRO A 129 4.64 -28.31 8.31
N SER A 130 3.62 -29.08 8.71
CA SER A 130 2.64 -29.69 7.79
C SER A 130 1.79 -28.64 7.05
N TYR A 131 1.62 -27.45 7.62
CA TYR A 131 0.90 -26.33 7.01
C TYR A 131 1.84 -25.44 6.19
N TYR A 132 2.87 -24.86 6.80
CA TYR A 132 3.69 -23.85 6.12
C TYR A 132 4.55 -24.41 4.97
N LYS A 133 4.76 -25.72 4.88
CA LYS A 133 5.38 -26.33 3.69
C LYS A 133 4.67 -25.96 2.40
N TRP A 134 3.34 -25.75 2.43
CA TRP A 134 2.57 -25.31 1.28
C TRP A 134 2.79 -23.85 0.94
N THR A 135 2.93 -23.00 1.94
CA THR A 135 3.35 -21.61 1.75
C THR A 135 4.73 -21.53 1.09
N GLN A 136 5.67 -22.35 1.55
CA GLN A 136 7.00 -22.46 0.93
C GLN A 136 6.91 -22.97 -0.52
N TRP A 137 6.07 -23.97 -0.78
CA TRP A 137 5.85 -24.48 -2.13
C TRP A 137 5.25 -23.41 -3.05
N ILE A 138 4.26 -22.66 -2.59
CA ILE A 138 3.66 -21.54 -3.34
C ILE A 138 4.72 -20.49 -3.66
N PHE A 139 5.55 -20.10 -2.69
CA PHE A 139 6.64 -19.17 -2.92
C PHE A 139 7.61 -19.68 -4.01
N LEU A 140 7.98 -20.96 -3.97
CA LEU A 140 8.84 -21.54 -4.98
C LEU A 140 8.20 -21.56 -6.38
N GLN A 141 6.87 -21.78 -6.48
CA GLN A 141 6.17 -21.65 -7.74
C GLN A 141 6.18 -20.20 -8.24
N MET A 142 5.89 -19.22 -7.37
CA MET A 142 5.99 -17.81 -7.72
C MET A 142 7.39 -17.44 -8.21
N PHE A 143 8.44 -17.94 -7.56
CA PHE A 143 9.82 -17.73 -7.98
C PHE A 143 10.09 -18.32 -9.38
N LYS A 144 9.69 -19.57 -9.62
CA LYS A 144 9.83 -20.24 -10.92
C LYS A 144 9.11 -19.52 -12.05
N HIS A 145 7.98 -18.88 -11.76
CA HIS A 145 7.19 -18.10 -12.72
C HIS A 145 7.60 -16.62 -12.83
N GLY A 146 8.70 -16.20 -12.17
CA GLY A 146 9.18 -14.82 -12.20
C GLY A 146 8.23 -13.82 -11.51
N LEU A 147 7.42 -14.31 -10.56
CA LEU A 147 6.54 -13.49 -9.73
C LEU A 147 7.17 -13.16 -8.38
N ALA A 148 8.10 -13.96 -7.88
CA ALA A 148 8.92 -13.61 -6.73
C ALA A 148 10.33 -13.23 -7.20
N TYR A 149 10.83 -12.09 -6.73
CA TYR A 149 12.14 -11.56 -7.08
C TYR A 149 12.79 -10.87 -5.89
N LYS A 150 14.11 -10.72 -5.92
CA LYS A 150 14.87 -10.08 -4.86
C LYS A 150 15.40 -8.73 -5.34
N THR A 151 15.23 -7.71 -4.51
CA THR A 151 15.73 -6.36 -4.80
C THR A 151 16.19 -5.66 -3.53
N THR A 152 17.03 -4.64 -3.66
CA THR A 152 17.39 -3.75 -2.56
C THR A 152 16.46 -2.54 -2.59
N MET A 153 15.94 -2.16 -1.44
CA MET A 153 15.06 -1.01 -1.30
C MET A 153 15.24 -0.34 0.07
N PRO A 154 15.01 0.97 0.17
CA PRO A 154 15.00 1.66 1.44
C PRO A 154 13.78 1.23 2.27
N VAL A 155 14.02 0.89 3.54
CA VAL A 155 13.00 0.51 4.51
C VAL A 155 13.10 1.38 5.76
N ASN A 156 11.99 1.55 6.48
CA ASN A 156 12.02 2.18 7.79
C ASN A 156 12.60 1.18 8.79
N TRP A 157 13.69 1.56 9.45
CA TRP A 157 14.41 0.71 10.38
C TRP A 157 14.39 1.30 11.79
N CYS A 158 13.80 0.59 12.73
CA CYS A 158 13.88 0.95 14.14
C CYS A 158 15.27 0.58 14.71
N THR A 159 15.98 1.59 15.24
CA THR A 159 17.34 1.41 15.77
C THR A 159 17.38 0.60 17.07
N SER A 160 16.29 0.61 17.85
CA SER A 160 16.16 -0.15 19.10
C SER A 160 15.56 -1.54 18.91
N CYS A 161 14.39 -1.65 18.27
CA CYS A 161 13.74 -2.94 18.01
C CYS A 161 14.49 -3.80 16.99
N LYS A 162 15.44 -3.22 16.25
CA LYS A 162 16.23 -3.89 15.18
C LYS A 162 15.35 -4.55 14.12
N CYS A 163 14.21 -3.92 13.79
CA CYS A 163 13.23 -4.43 12.84
C CYS A 163 12.85 -3.40 11.77
N VAL A 164 12.36 -3.89 10.65
CA VAL A 164 11.72 -3.07 9.61
C VAL A 164 10.31 -2.71 10.08
N LEU A 165 9.90 -1.49 9.82
CA LEU A 165 8.58 -0.97 10.17
C LEU A 165 7.80 -0.65 8.90
N ALA A 166 6.50 -0.92 8.93
CA ALA A 166 5.57 -0.36 7.96
C ALA A 166 5.46 1.17 8.13
N ASN A 167 4.98 1.87 7.11
CA ASN A 167 4.86 3.33 7.20
C ASN A 167 3.93 3.77 8.33
N GLU A 168 2.88 2.98 8.59
CA GLU A 168 1.89 3.22 9.64
C GLU A 168 2.45 3.02 11.07
N GLU A 169 3.57 2.32 11.21
CA GLU A 169 4.26 2.06 12.48
C GLU A 169 5.30 3.14 12.83
N VAL A 170 5.44 4.15 11.97
CA VAL A 170 6.34 5.30 12.17
C VAL A 170 5.49 6.53 12.42
N VAL A 171 5.55 7.05 13.65
CA VAL A 171 4.80 8.24 14.08
C VAL A 171 5.78 9.32 14.46
N ASN A 172 5.75 10.47 13.77
CA ASN A 172 6.66 11.60 14.00
C ASN A 172 8.15 11.18 13.97
N GLY A 173 8.53 10.31 13.02
CA GLY A 173 9.91 9.85 12.86
C GLY A 173 10.39 8.84 13.91
N VAL A 174 9.50 8.39 14.82
CA VAL A 174 9.84 7.39 15.84
C VAL A 174 8.99 6.13 15.73
N CYS A 175 9.52 5.04 16.24
CA CYS A 175 8.84 3.76 16.29
C CYS A 175 7.64 3.82 17.26
N GLU A 176 6.43 3.56 16.78
CA GLU A 176 5.21 3.52 17.58
C GLU A 176 5.33 2.61 18.81
N ARG A 177 6.12 1.51 18.72
CA ARG A 177 6.24 0.50 19.77
C ARG A 177 7.19 0.86 20.87
N CYS A 178 8.34 1.48 20.56
CA CYS A 178 9.40 1.73 21.54
C CYS A 178 9.82 3.20 21.67
N GLY A 179 9.26 4.10 20.83
CA GLY A 179 9.59 5.51 20.84
C GLY A 179 10.99 5.88 20.33
N SER A 180 11.77 4.89 19.84
CA SER A 180 13.12 5.16 19.34
C SER A 180 13.11 5.67 17.92
N GLU A 181 14.15 6.42 17.54
CA GLU A 181 14.36 6.96 16.22
C GLU A 181 14.30 5.87 15.13
N VAL A 182 13.63 6.20 14.03
CA VAL A 182 13.53 5.39 12.83
C VAL A 182 14.39 6.00 11.74
N VAL A 183 15.27 5.20 11.15
CA VAL A 183 16.15 5.62 10.07
C VAL A 183 15.82 4.88 8.78
N ARG A 184 16.06 5.51 7.63
CA ARG A 184 16.01 4.84 6.33
C ARG A 184 17.25 3.96 6.16
N LYS A 185 17.05 2.69 5.83
CA LYS A 185 18.14 1.72 5.64
C LYS A 185 17.91 0.87 4.41
N GLU A 186 18.90 0.79 3.54
CA GLU A 186 18.89 -0.13 2.41
C GLU A 186 18.90 -1.58 2.88
N LYS A 187 17.90 -2.34 2.44
CA LYS A 187 17.74 -3.76 2.74
C LYS A 187 17.38 -4.56 1.52
N SER A 188 18.02 -5.69 1.36
CA SER A 188 17.63 -6.67 0.36
C SER A 188 16.32 -7.35 0.78
N GLN A 189 15.29 -7.31 -0.10
CA GLN A 189 13.95 -7.80 0.18
C GLN A 189 13.49 -8.76 -0.92
N TRP A 190 12.71 -9.76 -0.54
CA TRP A 190 11.91 -10.54 -1.47
C TRP A 190 10.61 -9.79 -1.75
N MET A 191 10.29 -9.66 -3.02
CA MET A 191 9.09 -9.00 -3.52
C MET A 191 8.22 -10.00 -4.27
N LEU A 192 6.90 -9.79 -4.21
CA LEU A 192 5.94 -10.46 -5.08
C LEU A 192 5.38 -9.44 -6.07
N ALA A 193 5.51 -9.75 -7.37
CA ALA A 193 5.11 -8.87 -8.47
C ALA A 193 3.58 -8.86 -8.68
N ILE A 194 2.83 -8.44 -7.65
CA ILE A 194 1.37 -8.38 -7.69
C ILE A 194 0.86 -7.34 -8.68
N THR A 195 1.67 -6.33 -9.00
CA THR A 195 1.33 -5.30 -10.00
C THR A 195 1.12 -5.87 -11.39
N LYS A 196 1.73 -7.02 -11.73
CA LYS A 196 1.46 -7.72 -13.00
C LYS A 196 0.00 -8.13 -13.18
N TYR A 197 -0.74 -8.22 -12.08
CA TYR A 197 -2.17 -8.59 -12.06
C TYR A 197 -3.09 -7.39 -11.82
N ALA A 198 -2.56 -6.18 -11.71
CA ALA A 198 -3.33 -4.99 -11.32
C ALA A 198 -4.55 -4.75 -12.23
N GLN A 199 -4.38 -4.85 -13.56
CA GLN A 199 -5.50 -4.69 -14.50
C GLN A 199 -6.51 -5.83 -14.35
N ARG A 200 -6.02 -7.08 -14.31
CA ARG A 200 -6.89 -8.24 -14.17
C ARG A 200 -7.70 -8.22 -12.87
N LEU A 201 -7.09 -7.77 -11.76
CA LEU A 201 -7.79 -7.61 -10.48
C LEU A 201 -8.94 -6.61 -10.55
N ILE A 202 -8.85 -5.60 -11.42
CA ILE A 202 -9.94 -4.66 -11.68
C ILE A 202 -11.02 -5.31 -12.53
N ASP A 203 -10.63 -5.97 -13.62
CA ASP A 203 -11.55 -6.58 -14.59
C ASP A 203 -12.35 -7.74 -13.94
N ASP A 204 -11.67 -8.63 -13.20
CA ASP A 204 -12.28 -9.78 -12.52
C ASP A 204 -13.26 -9.37 -11.38
N LEU A 205 -13.30 -8.07 -10.97
CA LEU A 205 -14.30 -7.58 -10.00
C LEU A 205 -15.73 -7.63 -10.56
N ASP A 206 -15.89 -7.65 -11.86
CA ASP A 206 -17.22 -7.72 -12.49
C ASP A 206 -17.79 -9.15 -12.43
N ASP A 207 -16.90 -10.16 -12.29
CA ASP A 207 -17.26 -11.58 -12.23
C ASP A 207 -17.60 -12.07 -10.80
N VAL A 208 -17.41 -11.22 -9.77
CA VAL A 208 -17.65 -11.60 -8.38
C VAL A 208 -18.90 -10.95 -7.80
N ASP A 209 -19.67 -11.70 -7.02
CA ASP A 209 -20.89 -11.22 -6.33
C ASP A 209 -20.51 -10.50 -5.00
N TYR A 210 -19.76 -9.41 -5.13
CA TYR A 210 -19.41 -8.54 -4.01
C TYR A 210 -20.36 -7.35 -3.96
N ILE A 211 -20.61 -6.84 -2.73
CA ILE A 211 -21.32 -5.58 -2.56
C ILE A 211 -20.53 -4.44 -3.23
N GLU A 212 -21.24 -3.51 -3.86
CA GLU A 212 -20.62 -2.45 -4.68
C GLU A 212 -19.58 -1.63 -3.92
N ARG A 213 -19.83 -1.34 -2.65
CA ARG A 213 -18.86 -0.64 -1.79
C ARG A 213 -17.50 -1.32 -1.75
N VAL A 214 -17.46 -2.65 -1.70
CA VAL A 214 -16.20 -3.41 -1.69
C VAL A 214 -15.50 -3.34 -3.04
N LYS A 215 -16.25 -3.43 -4.15
CA LYS A 215 -15.69 -3.29 -5.50
C LYS A 215 -15.06 -1.90 -5.69
N ILE A 216 -15.76 -0.85 -5.27
CA ILE A 216 -15.24 0.54 -5.34
C ILE A 216 -13.96 0.68 -4.50
N GLN A 217 -13.94 0.15 -3.28
CA GLN A 217 -12.75 0.21 -2.42
C GLN A 217 -11.55 -0.50 -3.05
N GLN A 218 -11.75 -1.68 -3.65
CA GLN A 218 -10.69 -2.42 -4.32
C GLN A 218 -10.18 -1.70 -5.57
N ARG A 219 -11.07 -1.16 -6.42
CA ARG A 219 -10.68 -0.33 -7.57
C ARG A 219 -9.86 0.88 -7.16
N ASN A 220 -10.27 1.57 -6.10
CA ASN A 220 -9.56 2.74 -5.57
C ASN A 220 -8.20 2.36 -4.97
N TRP A 221 -8.10 1.19 -4.32
CA TRP A 221 -6.84 0.66 -3.79
C TRP A 221 -5.85 0.34 -4.90
N ILE A 222 -6.30 -0.35 -5.95
CA ILE A 222 -5.48 -0.65 -7.12
C ILE A 222 -5.11 0.66 -7.84
N GLY A 223 -6.04 1.59 -7.93
CA GLY A 223 -5.82 2.97 -8.34
C GLY A 223 -5.26 3.10 -9.76
N ARG A 224 -5.96 2.49 -10.73
CA ARG A 224 -5.63 2.63 -12.16
C ARG A 224 -5.79 4.08 -12.60
N SER A 225 -4.76 4.61 -13.21
CA SER A 225 -4.77 5.94 -13.85
C SER A 225 -4.21 5.86 -15.27
N THR A 226 -4.79 6.63 -16.17
CA THR A 226 -4.34 6.73 -17.56
C THR A 226 -3.78 8.12 -17.78
N GLY A 227 -2.52 8.21 -18.15
CA GLY A 227 -1.81 9.47 -18.34
C GLY A 227 -0.85 9.40 -19.51
N ALA A 228 0.13 10.29 -19.50
CA ALA A 228 1.26 10.32 -20.42
C ALA A 228 2.57 10.38 -19.62
N GLU A 229 3.58 9.67 -20.10
CA GLU A 229 4.97 9.95 -19.78
C GLU A 229 5.48 10.98 -20.77
N ILE A 230 5.97 12.11 -20.28
CA ILE A 230 6.44 13.24 -21.08
C ILE A 230 7.91 13.45 -20.77
N THR A 231 8.72 13.52 -21.81
CA THR A 231 10.16 13.73 -21.73
C THR A 231 10.49 15.21 -21.88
N PHE A 232 11.26 15.73 -20.94
CA PHE A 232 11.80 17.08 -20.93
C PHE A 232 13.30 17.01 -21.02
N LYS A 233 13.92 17.97 -21.70
CA LYS A 233 15.38 18.08 -21.81
C LYS A 233 15.93 19.05 -20.79
N THR A 234 17.02 18.69 -20.13
CA THR A 234 17.74 19.58 -19.23
C THR A 234 18.84 20.34 -19.97
N ASN A 235 19.26 21.49 -19.44
CA ASN A 235 20.39 22.25 -19.97
C ASN A 235 21.75 21.53 -19.76
N VAL A 236 21.80 20.49 -18.94
CA VAL A 236 23.00 19.67 -18.68
C VAL A 236 23.09 18.42 -19.57
N GLY A 237 22.13 18.25 -20.50
CA GLY A 237 22.16 17.20 -21.51
C GLY A 237 21.42 15.93 -21.18
N ASP A 238 20.76 15.83 -20.01
CA ASP A 238 19.95 14.68 -19.63
C ASP A 238 18.48 14.85 -20.05
N ASP A 239 17.85 13.75 -20.38
CA ASP A 239 16.40 13.65 -20.56
C ASP A 239 15.75 13.21 -19.25
N ILE A 240 14.73 13.94 -18.80
CA ILE A 240 13.93 13.57 -17.63
C ILE A 240 12.51 13.25 -18.06
N THR A 241 11.91 12.25 -17.43
CA THR A 241 10.53 11.80 -17.72
C THR A 241 9.60 12.11 -16.56
N VAL A 242 8.44 12.68 -16.88
CA VAL A 242 7.36 12.97 -15.91
C VAL A 242 6.11 12.19 -16.30
N TYR A 243 5.45 11.60 -15.33
CA TYR A 243 4.12 11.03 -15.53
C TYR A 243 3.04 12.02 -15.09
N THR A 244 2.06 12.26 -15.95
CA THR A 244 0.90 13.10 -15.62
C THR A 244 -0.40 12.52 -16.15
N THR A 245 -1.47 12.66 -15.40
CA THR A 245 -2.85 12.39 -15.87
C THR A 245 -3.46 13.61 -16.57
N ARG A 246 -2.85 14.78 -16.39
CA ARG A 246 -3.30 16.08 -16.90
C ARG A 246 -2.32 16.62 -17.93
N ALA A 247 -2.10 15.85 -19.00
CA ALA A 247 -1.23 16.28 -20.10
C ALA A 247 -1.73 17.58 -20.78
N ASP A 248 -3.02 17.83 -20.77
CA ASP A 248 -3.67 19.06 -21.26
C ASP A 248 -3.10 20.34 -20.63
N THR A 249 -2.65 20.28 -19.37
CA THR A 249 -2.12 21.45 -18.66
C THR A 249 -0.62 21.73 -18.89
N LEU A 250 0.05 21.02 -19.80
CA LEU A 250 1.48 21.13 -20.07
C LEU A 250 1.93 22.57 -20.44
N PHE A 251 1.06 23.35 -21.09
CA PHE A 251 1.31 24.77 -21.39
C PHE A 251 1.38 25.65 -20.11
N GLY A 252 0.78 25.21 -19.01
CA GLY A 252 0.76 25.88 -17.73
C GLY A 252 1.89 25.47 -16.78
N THR A 253 2.81 24.61 -17.24
CA THR A 253 3.97 24.21 -16.42
C THR A 253 4.94 25.36 -16.29
N THR A 254 5.24 25.79 -15.07
CA THR A 254 6.10 26.95 -14.79
C THR A 254 7.36 26.59 -13.99
N TYR A 255 7.45 25.38 -13.46
CA TYR A 255 8.62 24.85 -12.77
C TYR A 255 8.59 23.31 -12.75
N MET A 256 9.70 22.71 -12.35
CA MET A 256 9.83 21.27 -12.16
C MET A 256 10.30 20.96 -10.76
N VAL A 257 9.93 19.79 -10.24
CA VAL A 257 10.35 19.34 -8.90
C VAL A 257 10.86 17.91 -8.94
N ILE A 258 11.98 17.68 -8.28
CA ILE A 258 12.61 16.35 -8.14
C ILE A 258 12.60 15.92 -6.68
N SER A 259 12.39 14.62 -6.45
CA SER A 259 12.49 14.00 -5.13
C SER A 259 13.90 14.14 -4.53
N PRO A 260 14.04 14.39 -3.22
CA PRO A 260 15.35 14.47 -2.56
C PRO A 260 16.23 13.23 -2.71
N GLU A 261 15.64 12.05 -2.88
CA GLU A 261 16.35 10.79 -3.04
C GLU A 261 16.70 10.43 -4.49
N HIS A 262 16.33 11.29 -5.44
CA HIS A 262 16.48 10.95 -6.85
C HIS A 262 17.97 10.86 -7.28
N PRO A 263 18.40 9.78 -7.97
CA PRO A 263 19.81 9.56 -8.33
C PRO A 263 20.43 10.66 -9.19
N LEU A 264 19.63 11.36 -10.00
CA LEU A 264 20.10 12.48 -10.83
C LEU A 264 20.68 13.63 -10.02
N LEU A 265 20.24 13.86 -8.79
CA LEU A 265 20.81 14.92 -7.94
C LEU A 265 22.31 14.70 -7.71
N LYS A 266 22.72 13.46 -7.47
CA LYS A 266 24.14 13.11 -7.31
C LYS A 266 24.90 13.26 -8.64
N GLN A 267 24.28 12.92 -9.76
CA GLN A 267 24.87 13.08 -11.08
C GLN A 267 25.04 14.57 -11.44
N TRP A 268 24.05 15.41 -11.08
CA TRP A 268 24.05 16.83 -11.35
C TRP A 268 24.85 17.69 -10.35
N GLN A 269 25.36 17.10 -9.27
CA GLN A 269 26.14 17.81 -8.26
C GLN A 269 27.19 18.78 -8.84
N PRO A 270 27.98 18.43 -9.87
CA PRO A 270 28.97 19.35 -10.44
C PRO A 270 28.37 20.59 -11.14
N HIS A 271 27.08 20.53 -11.47
CA HIS A 271 26.35 21.58 -12.19
C HIS A 271 25.46 22.43 -11.27
N ILE A 272 25.33 22.07 -9.99
CA ILE A 272 24.49 22.75 -9.02
C ILE A 272 25.35 23.70 -8.17
N ALA A 273 25.17 25.01 -8.40
CA ALA A 273 25.99 26.02 -7.73
C ALA A 273 25.78 26.10 -6.21
N ASN A 274 24.55 25.81 -5.74
CA ASN A 274 24.17 25.84 -4.33
C ASN A 274 24.07 24.44 -3.71
N TRP A 275 24.97 23.53 -4.07
CA TRP A 275 24.93 22.12 -3.65
C TRP A 275 24.82 21.92 -2.14
N ASP A 276 25.51 22.72 -1.33
CA ASP A 276 25.49 22.60 0.14
C ASP A 276 24.06 22.78 0.70
N ALA A 277 23.28 23.71 0.15
CA ALA A 277 21.88 23.88 0.52
C ALA A 277 20.99 22.70 0.09
N VAL A 278 21.28 22.12 -1.09
CA VAL A 278 20.58 20.93 -1.59
C VAL A 278 20.89 19.71 -0.71
N ALA A 279 22.15 19.49 -0.37
CA ALA A 279 22.57 18.39 0.49
C ALA A 279 21.96 18.48 1.90
N ALA A 280 21.96 19.66 2.50
CA ALA A 280 21.32 19.91 3.80
C ALA A 280 19.80 19.61 3.74
N TYR A 281 19.13 20.00 2.65
CA TYR A 281 17.72 19.70 2.45
C TYR A 281 17.45 18.20 2.27
N GLN A 282 18.32 17.48 1.56
CA GLN A 282 18.22 16.02 1.42
C GLN A 282 18.33 15.32 2.79
N GLU A 283 19.25 15.77 3.64
CA GLU A 283 19.40 15.26 5.00
C GLU A 283 18.16 15.52 5.86
N GLU A 284 17.62 16.74 5.84
CA GLU A 284 16.35 17.06 6.50
C GLU A 284 15.19 16.18 6.01
N ALA A 285 15.04 16.03 4.70
CA ALA A 285 13.98 15.21 4.11
C ALA A 285 14.09 13.73 4.46
N ALA A 286 15.31 13.21 4.65
CA ALA A 286 15.55 11.80 5.00
C ALA A 286 15.00 11.41 6.39
N HIS A 287 14.80 12.37 7.28
CA HIS A 287 14.19 12.17 8.60
C HIS A 287 12.65 12.17 8.59
N LYS A 288 12.02 12.49 7.44
CA LYS A 288 10.56 12.55 7.29
C LYS A 288 10.05 11.27 6.66
N SER A 289 8.95 10.72 7.19
CA SER A 289 8.26 9.58 6.59
C SER A 289 7.51 9.99 5.30
N ASP A 290 7.22 9.02 4.42
CA ASP A 290 6.40 9.27 3.21
C ASP A 290 5.00 9.79 3.56
N PHE A 291 4.47 9.41 4.73
CA PHE A 291 3.18 9.89 5.23
C PHE A 291 3.25 11.39 5.57
N GLU A 292 4.21 11.79 6.39
CA GLU A 292 4.42 13.22 6.77
C GLU A 292 4.71 14.08 5.54
N ARG A 293 5.44 13.56 4.56
CA ARG A 293 5.74 14.23 3.29
C ARG A 293 4.51 14.39 2.40
N GLY A 294 3.57 13.44 2.48
CA GLY A 294 2.34 13.43 1.69
C GLY A 294 1.18 14.27 2.24
N GLU A 295 1.30 14.83 3.46
CA GLU A 295 0.22 15.63 4.06
C GLU A 295 -0.06 16.90 3.26
N LEU A 296 -1.33 17.08 2.85
CA LEU A 296 -1.77 18.20 2.02
C LEU A 296 -1.64 19.56 2.71
N ASN A 297 -1.84 19.61 4.02
CA ASN A 297 -1.87 20.84 4.82
C ASN A 297 -0.49 21.27 5.33
N LYS A 298 0.57 20.59 4.94
CA LYS A 298 1.93 20.92 5.33
C LYS A 298 2.45 22.14 4.57
N GLU A 299 3.21 22.97 5.26
CA GLU A 299 3.96 24.07 4.62
C GLU A 299 4.90 23.50 3.53
N LYS A 300 4.82 24.08 2.32
CA LYS A 300 5.65 23.63 1.19
C LYS A 300 7.09 24.11 1.39
N THR A 301 8.03 23.18 1.35
CA THR A 301 9.47 23.46 1.45
C THR A 301 10.19 22.97 0.21
N GLY A 302 11.35 23.51 -0.08
CA GLY A 302 12.16 23.11 -1.22
C GLY A 302 13.36 24.02 -1.42
N VAL A 303 14.29 23.58 -2.27
CA VAL A 303 15.49 24.34 -2.64
C VAL A 303 15.57 24.36 -4.16
N ARG A 304 15.79 25.55 -4.74
CA ARG A 304 16.05 25.68 -6.18
C ARG A 304 17.42 25.05 -6.51
N LEU A 305 17.49 24.30 -7.60
CA LEU A 305 18.76 23.78 -8.13
C LEU A 305 19.39 24.85 -9.04
N GLU A 306 20.28 25.67 -8.48
CA GLU A 306 20.93 26.74 -9.22
C GLU A 306 21.90 26.15 -10.27
N GLY A 307 21.66 26.46 -11.54
CA GLY A 307 22.40 25.91 -12.67
C GLY A 307 21.68 24.78 -13.43
N ILE A 308 20.57 24.27 -12.89
CA ILE A 308 19.74 23.28 -13.60
C ILE A 308 18.45 23.93 -14.09
N GLU A 309 18.24 23.85 -15.38
CA GLU A 309 17.01 24.29 -16.05
C GLU A 309 16.45 23.18 -16.93
N VAL A 310 15.14 23.19 -17.13
CA VAL A 310 14.42 22.17 -17.89
C VAL A 310 13.61 22.83 -19.00
N MET A 311 13.75 22.36 -20.22
CA MET A 311 13.03 22.91 -21.37
C MET A 311 11.63 22.32 -21.49
N ASN A 312 10.60 23.17 -21.42
CA ASN A 312 9.24 22.75 -21.68
C ASN A 312 9.06 22.40 -23.17
N PRO A 313 8.64 21.17 -23.54
CA PRO A 313 8.63 20.71 -24.92
C PRO A 313 7.57 21.40 -25.80
N VAL A 314 6.57 22.06 -25.23
CA VAL A 314 5.49 22.74 -26.00
C VAL A 314 5.63 24.26 -26.03
N THR A 315 6.14 24.88 -24.94
CA THR A 315 6.32 26.35 -24.88
C THR A 315 7.72 26.80 -25.24
N HIS A 316 8.68 25.86 -25.28
CA HIS A 316 10.10 26.10 -25.46
C HIS A 316 10.72 27.12 -24.49
N LYS A 317 10.11 27.23 -23.28
CA LYS A 317 10.62 28.05 -22.17
C LYS A 317 11.47 27.21 -21.24
N ALA A 318 12.55 27.80 -20.75
CA ALA A 318 13.34 27.21 -19.68
C ALA A 318 12.58 27.34 -18.35
N LEU A 319 12.46 26.24 -17.64
CA LEU A 319 11.77 26.11 -16.34
C LEU A 319 12.81 25.91 -15.24
N PRO A 320 12.70 26.59 -14.09
CA PRO A 320 13.54 26.31 -12.94
C PRO A 320 13.23 24.92 -12.36
N MET A 321 14.27 24.27 -11.85
CA MET A 321 14.17 22.96 -11.17
C MET A 321 14.34 23.15 -9.67
N PHE A 322 13.48 22.49 -8.88
CA PHE A 322 13.54 22.47 -7.42
C PHE A 322 13.68 21.04 -6.91
N VAL A 323 14.32 20.87 -5.76
CA VAL A 323 14.20 19.69 -4.91
C VAL A 323 13.17 19.96 -3.82
N SER A 324 12.22 19.04 -3.63
CA SER A 324 11.21 19.19 -2.57
C SER A 324 10.73 17.85 -2.04
N ASP A 325 10.43 17.82 -0.75
CA ASP A 325 10.05 16.61 -0.01
C ASP A 325 8.60 16.16 -0.30
N TYR A 326 7.76 16.98 -0.94
CA TYR A 326 6.41 16.55 -1.34
C TYR A 326 6.40 15.62 -2.56
N VAL A 327 7.53 15.49 -3.27
CA VAL A 327 7.70 14.53 -4.36
C VAL A 327 8.35 13.25 -3.83
N LEU A 328 7.66 12.12 -4.02
CA LEU A 328 8.12 10.81 -3.55
C LEU A 328 8.71 9.99 -4.68
N MET A 329 9.87 9.34 -4.44
CA MET A 329 10.48 8.41 -5.41
C MET A 329 9.58 7.24 -5.78
N GLY A 330 8.74 6.80 -4.87
CA GLY A 330 7.84 5.67 -5.08
C GLY A 330 6.60 6.00 -5.93
N TYR A 331 6.43 7.25 -6.37
CA TYR A 331 5.31 7.68 -7.20
C TYR A 331 5.79 8.24 -8.54
N GLY A 332 5.36 7.63 -9.64
CA GLY A 332 5.79 8.02 -10.99
C GLY A 332 7.28 7.82 -11.21
N THR A 333 7.94 8.88 -11.64
CA THR A 333 9.38 8.90 -11.95
C THR A 333 10.22 9.56 -10.85
N GLY A 334 9.61 10.02 -9.76
CA GLY A 334 10.28 10.85 -8.76
C GLY A 334 10.50 12.30 -9.21
N ILE A 335 9.93 12.70 -10.34
CA ILE A 335 9.96 14.06 -10.89
C ILE A 335 8.53 14.44 -11.27
N VAL A 336 8.13 15.67 -10.96
CA VAL A 336 6.81 16.21 -11.32
C VAL A 336 6.94 17.56 -12.00
N MET A 337 6.00 17.87 -12.88
CA MET A 337 5.83 19.20 -13.43
C MET A 337 4.91 20.02 -12.52
N GLY A 338 5.27 21.25 -12.19
CA GLY A 338 4.47 22.17 -11.41
C GLY A 338 3.51 22.97 -12.30
N VAL A 339 2.21 22.83 -12.04
CA VAL A 339 1.14 23.53 -12.78
C VAL A 339 0.29 24.35 -11.80
N PRO A 340 0.80 25.47 -11.28
CA PRO A 340 0.18 26.19 -10.17
C PRO A 340 -1.20 26.77 -10.49
N GLY A 341 -1.54 27.00 -11.73
CA GLY A 341 -2.89 27.44 -12.09
C GLY A 341 -3.98 26.40 -11.80
N HIS A 342 -3.63 25.10 -11.74
CA HIS A 342 -4.61 24.00 -11.75
C HIS A 342 -4.33 22.85 -10.77
N ASP A 343 -3.33 22.98 -9.90
CA ASP A 343 -3.06 22.12 -8.74
C ASP A 343 -2.81 22.98 -7.50
N GLN A 344 -3.56 22.73 -6.43
CA GLN A 344 -3.49 23.55 -5.22
C GLN A 344 -2.13 23.46 -4.51
N ARG A 345 -1.49 22.29 -4.53
CA ARG A 345 -0.15 22.11 -3.92
C ARG A 345 0.90 22.91 -4.70
N ASP A 346 0.78 22.88 -6.03
CA ASP A 346 1.67 23.62 -6.90
C ASP A 346 1.44 25.13 -6.79
N TRP A 347 0.18 25.55 -6.57
CA TRP A 347 -0.17 26.96 -6.34
C TRP A 347 0.46 27.50 -5.04
N GLU A 348 0.35 26.74 -3.95
CA GLU A 348 0.95 27.06 -2.67
C GLU A 348 2.48 27.15 -2.76
N PHE A 349 3.10 26.20 -3.46
CA PHE A 349 4.53 26.19 -3.72
C PHE A 349 4.94 27.41 -4.57
N ALA A 350 4.27 27.64 -5.69
CA ALA A 350 4.57 28.76 -6.58
C ALA A 350 4.41 30.11 -5.90
N THR A 351 3.36 30.28 -5.09
CA THR A 351 3.12 31.49 -4.30
C THR A 351 4.24 31.74 -3.30
N LYS A 352 4.69 30.70 -2.58
CA LYS A 352 5.78 30.79 -1.61
C LYS A 352 7.11 31.17 -2.26
N PHE A 353 7.41 30.61 -3.41
CA PHE A 353 8.70 30.83 -4.11
C PHE A 353 8.64 31.93 -5.16
N GLY A 354 7.53 32.68 -5.29
CA GLY A 354 7.37 33.76 -6.23
C GLY A 354 7.44 33.33 -7.71
N LEU A 355 6.96 32.13 -8.02
CA LEU A 355 6.96 31.55 -9.36
C LEU A 355 5.74 31.99 -10.19
N PRO A 356 5.84 32.04 -11.52
CA PRO A 356 4.70 32.40 -12.37
C PRO A 356 3.52 31.41 -12.21
N ILE A 357 2.30 31.94 -12.21
CA ILE A 357 1.07 31.16 -12.23
C ILE A 357 0.37 31.44 -13.57
N VAL A 358 0.16 30.41 -14.38
CA VAL A 358 -0.43 30.54 -15.72
C VAL A 358 -1.75 29.81 -15.77
N GLU A 359 -2.83 30.53 -16.09
CA GLU A 359 -4.15 29.95 -16.35
C GLU A 359 -4.14 29.26 -17.71
N VAL A 360 -4.48 27.94 -17.74
CA VAL A 360 -4.64 27.17 -18.98
C VAL A 360 -6.01 26.47 -19.06
N VAL A 361 -6.79 26.53 -18.00
CA VAL A 361 -8.19 26.10 -17.96
C VAL A 361 -9.02 27.24 -17.40
N ALA A 362 -9.95 27.77 -18.18
CA ALA A 362 -10.79 28.90 -17.81
C ALA A 362 -11.84 28.52 -16.76
N GLY A 363 -12.16 29.44 -15.86
CA GLY A 363 -13.30 29.26 -14.94
C GLY A 363 -13.06 29.67 -13.49
N GLY A 364 -11.83 30.09 -13.12
CA GLY A 364 -11.48 30.54 -11.79
C GLY A 364 -10.50 31.71 -11.78
N ASP A 365 -10.25 32.26 -10.62
CA ASP A 365 -9.25 33.32 -10.40
C ASP A 365 -7.96 32.71 -9.86
N VAL A 366 -7.08 32.29 -10.76
CA VAL A 366 -5.80 31.63 -10.40
C VAL A 366 -4.84 32.53 -9.61
N THR A 367 -5.15 33.83 -9.48
CA THR A 367 -4.37 34.74 -8.64
C THR A 367 -4.66 34.57 -7.14
N LYS A 368 -5.79 33.95 -6.78
CA LYS A 368 -6.23 33.73 -5.40
C LYS A 368 -6.07 32.28 -4.94
N GLU A 369 -6.32 31.34 -5.83
CA GLU A 369 -6.22 29.89 -5.57
C GLU A 369 -6.12 29.14 -6.90
N ALA A 370 -5.68 27.87 -6.85
CA ALA A 370 -5.69 27.03 -8.03
C ALA A 370 -7.12 26.75 -8.50
N PHE A 371 -7.37 26.89 -9.79
CA PHE A 371 -8.64 26.45 -10.37
C PHE A 371 -8.57 24.97 -10.74
N VAL A 372 -9.13 24.12 -9.89
CA VAL A 372 -9.30 22.69 -10.17
C VAL A 372 -10.68 22.48 -10.75
N ALA A 373 -10.76 22.24 -12.06
CA ALA A 373 -12.04 21.99 -12.74
C ALA A 373 -12.76 20.80 -12.09
N LYS A 374 -14.02 21.00 -11.70
CA LYS A 374 -14.86 19.98 -11.05
C LYS A 374 -15.37 18.93 -12.02
N ASP A 375 -15.44 19.29 -13.29
CA ASP A 375 -15.84 18.41 -14.38
C ASP A 375 -15.00 18.71 -15.63
N ASP A 376 -15.13 17.86 -16.63
CA ASP A 376 -14.36 17.94 -17.87
C ASP A 376 -14.93 18.92 -18.90
N SER A 377 -15.94 19.73 -18.53
CA SER A 377 -16.58 20.73 -19.42
C SER A 377 -15.86 22.07 -19.49
N ALA A 378 -14.95 22.35 -18.54
CA ALA A 378 -14.15 23.55 -18.53
C ALA A 378 -13.28 23.67 -19.79
N VAL A 379 -13.06 24.91 -20.26
CA VAL A 379 -12.48 25.20 -21.57
C VAL A 379 -11.01 25.58 -21.44
N MET A 380 -10.17 25.07 -22.35
CA MET A 380 -8.75 25.38 -22.42
C MET A 380 -8.49 26.79 -22.95
N VAL A 381 -7.58 27.51 -22.30
CA VAL A 381 -7.08 28.84 -22.68
C VAL A 381 -5.54 28.87 -22.61
N ASN A 382 -4.89 29.81 -23.27
CA ASN A 382 -3.41 29.96 -23.27
C ASN A 382 -2.63 28.65 -23.57
N SER A 383 -3.24 27.72 -24.31
CA SER A 383 -2.78 26.36 -24.53
C SER A 383 -2.58 26.02 -26.01
N GLY A 384 -2.23 27.01 -26.85
CA GLY A 384 -1.92 26.85 -28.26
C GLY A 384 -3.07 26.15 -29.00
N PHE A 385 -2.81 25.01 -29.63
CA PHE A 385 -3.79 24.25 -30.42
C PHE A 385 -4.96 23.66 -29.60
N LEU A 386 -4.87 23.64 -28.28
CA LEU A 386 -5.93 23.16 -27.39
C LEU A 386 -6.95 24.27 -27.05
N ASN A 387 -6.67 25.54 -27.36
CA ASN A 387 -7.58 26.64 -27.02
C ASN A 387 -8.98 26.41 -27.56
N GLY A 388 -9.97 26.60 -26.68
CA GLY A 388 -11.40 26.40 -27.01
C GLY A 388 -11.88 24.95 -26.88
N MET A 389 -11.00 23.97 -26.72
CA MET A 389 -11.40 22.58 -26.41
C MET A 389 -11.82 22.48 -24.95
N THR A 390 -12.78 21.58 -24.68
CA THR A 390 -13.07 21.17 -23.29
C THR A 390 -11.89 20.34 -22.74
N VAL A 391 -11.74 20.26 -21.42
CA VAL A 391 -10.72 19.40 -20.77
C VAL A 391 -10.86 17.95 -21.25
N LYS A 392 -12.10 17.46 -21.43
CA LYS A 392 -12.40 16.13 -21.95
C LYS A 392 -11.81 15.86 -23.34
N GLU A 393 -11.81 16.87 -24.20
CA GLU A 393 -11.25 16.79 -25.57
C GLU A 393 -9.76 17.05 -25.57
N ALA A 394 -9.28 17.95 -24.71
CA ALA A 394 -7.88 18.37 -24.65
C ALA A 394 -6.92 17.27 -24.14
N ILE A 395 -7.34 16.49 -23.13
CA ILE A 395 -6.51 15.39 -22.60
C ILE A 395 -6.13 14.38 -23.68
N PRO A 396 -7.06 13.77 -24.43
CA PRO A 396 -6.68 12.83 -25.49
C PRO A 396 -5.95 13.53 -26.66
N ALA A 397 -6.32 14.79 -27.02
CA ALA A 397 -5.63 15.55 -28.05
C ALA A 397 -4.14 15.79 -27.70
N MET A 398 -3.85 16.19 -26.46
CA MET A 398 -2.47 16.38 -26.01
C MET A 398 -1.68 15.07 -25.94
N LYS A 399 -2.28 13.99 -25.44
CA LYS A 399 -1.64 12.67 -25.43
C LYS A 399 -1.22 12.24 -26.84
N LYS A 400 -2.12 12.38 -27.80
CA LYS A 400 -1.84 12.10 -29.20
C LYS A 400 -0.69 12.97 -29.71
N TYR A 401 -0.75 14.28 -29.45
CA TYR A 401 0.29 15.23 -29.86
C TYR A 401 1.67 14.86 -29.26
N VAL A 402 1.75 14.52 -27.98
CA VAL A 402 2.97 14.10 -27.29
C VAL A 402 3.63 12.89 -27.99
N VAL A 403 2.81 11.92 -28.41
CA VAL A 403 3.28 10.72 -29.14
C VAL A 403 3.73 11.09 -30.57
N GLU A 404 2.95 11.87 -31.29
CA GLU A 404 3.26 12.25 -32.67
C GLU A 404 4.51 13.13 -32.79
N GLN A 405 4.75 13.99 -31.79
CA GLN A 405 5.96 14.81 -31.72
C GLN A 405 7.18 14.07 -31.15
N GLY A 406 7.01 12.84 -30.66
CA GLY A 406 8.10 11.98 -30.23
C GLY A 406 8.73 12.35 -28.87
N PHE A 407 8.08 13.21 -28.04
CA PHE A 407 8.59 13.56 -26.73
C PHE A 407 7.84 12.88 -25.56
N GLY A 408 7.08 11.82 -25.86
CA GLY A 408 6.45 11.00 -24.81
C GLY A 408 5.60 9.87 -25.34
N LYS A 409 4.88 9.22 -24.43
CA LYS A 409 4.00 8.08 -24.74
C LYS A 409 2.82 8.02 -23.78
N GLU A 410 1.73 7.40 -24.20
CA GLU A 410 0.65 7.07 -23.29
C GLU A 410 1.09 5.99 -22.29
N LYS A 411 0.63 6.12 -21.06
CA LYS A 411 0.97 5.21 -19.97
C LYS A 411 -0.22 4.96 -19.04
N VAL A 412 -0.42 3.71 -18.69
CA VAL A 412 -1.28 3.30 -17.59
C VAL A 412 -0.43 3.06 -16.35
N ASN A 413 -0.76 3.69 -15.25
CA ASN A 413 -0.14 3.50 -13.95
C ASN A 413 -1.14 2.99 -12.93
N TYR A 414 -0.63 2.37 -11.87
CA TYR A 414 -1.39 1.87 -10.74
C TYR A 414 -0.79 2.40 -9.44
N LYS A 415 -1.64 2.68 -8.45
CA LYS A 415 -1.18 2.98 -7.08
C LYS A 415 -0.67 1.73 -6.38
N LEU A 416 -1.22 0.55 -6.74
CA LEU A 416 -0.79 -0.75 -6.23
C LEU A 416 0.71 -0.90 -6.44
N ARG A 417 1.41 -1.35 -5.41
CA ARG A 417 2.86 -1.64 -5.44
C ARG A 417 3.08 -3.13 -5.25
N ASP A 418 4.23 -3.62 -5.70
CA ASP A 418 4.64 -4.99 -5.41
C ASP A 418 4.74 -5.22 -3.90
N TRP A 419 4.37 -6.42 -3.49
CA TRP A 419 4.32 -6.76 -2.07
C TRP A 419 5.71 -7.13 -1.54
N VAL A 420 6.14 -6.46 -0.46
CA VAL A 420 7.35 -6.81 0.30
C VAL A 420 7.06 -8.05 1.12
N PHE A 421 7.42 -9.22 0.59
CA PHE A 421 7.11 -10.50 1.22
C PHE A 421 8.01 -10.84 2.41
N SER A 422 9.30 -10.50 2.36
CA SER A 422 10.29 -10.86 3.37
C SER A 422 10.39 -9.90 4.55
N CYS A 423 9.50 -8.91 4.66
CA CYS A 423 9.51 -7.93 5.74
C CYS A 423 9.61 -8.60 7.13
N LEU A 424 8.77 -9.59 7.41
CA LEU A 424 8.77 -10.33 8.68
C LEU A 424 9.98 -11.27 8.84
N LEU A 425 10.48 -11.85 7.74
CA LEU A 425 11.62 -12.78 7.79
C LEU A 425 12.95 -12.12 8.19
N TYR A 426 13.09 -10.80 7.94
CA TYR A 426 14.29 -10.05 8.32
C TYR A 426 14.17 -9.37 9.68
N THR A 427 13.00 -9.33 10.27
CA THR A 427 12.71 -8.63 11.52
C THR A 427 12.52 -9.58 12.70
N SER A 428 12.13 -10.81 12.42
CA SER A 428 12.04 -11.84 13.46
C SER A 428 13.40 -12.51 13.61
N PRO A 429 14.08 -12.43 14.78
CA PRO A 429 15.24 -13.23 15.02
C PRO A 429 14.82 -14.70 15.00
N SER A 430 15.04 -15.34 13.87
CA SER A 430 14.92 -16.80 13.77
C SER A 430 15.96 -17.42 14.71
N PRO A 431 15.66 -18.52 15.40
CA PRO A 431 16.68 -19.29 16.13
C PRO A 431 17.87 -19.71 15.28
N ARG A 432 17.76 -19.59 13.93
CA ARG A 432 18.87 -19.83 12.98
C ARG A 432 19.77 -18.62 12.80
N ASP A 433 19.32 -17.40 13.14
CA ASP A 433 20.08 -16.16 12.96
C ASP A 433 20.90 -15.77 14.20
N THR A 434 20.83 -16.55 15.25
CA THR A 434 21.57 -16.38 16.50
C THR A 434 22.87 -17.23 16.58
N ARG A 435 23.42 -17.63 15.43
CA ARG A 435 24.73 -18.28 15.34
C ARG A 435 25.78 -17.34 14.79
#